data_1468f456cb74457a480932fae4052d77
#
_entry.id   1468f456cb74457a480932fae4052d77
#
_cell.length_a   1.000
_cell.length_b   1.000
_cell.length_c   1.000
_cell.angle_alpha   90.00
_cell.angle_beta   90.00
_cell.angle_gamma   90.00
#
_symmetry.space_group_name_H-M   'P 1'
#
loop_
_entity.id
_entity.type
_entity.pdbx_description
1 polymer ?
#
loop_
_entity_poly.entity_id
_entity_poly.type
_entity_poly.pdbx_seq_one_letter_code
_entity_poly.pdbx_strand_id
1 'polypeptide(L)'
;VSRRVVCLRHGQTLWNVEKRFQGHTDIPLDETGLAQAARAASLLAALRPTLIVSSDLRRAYDTASALGRLTRLEVAVDKDLRERGGGEWEGLTRAEIAAGWPREFADWEAPGGEPVTHVAERVSAAIRRWADRLAPDGLLVVASHGAAIRLGIARLMGLPEELWPALGGLGNCSWSVLEEGRKGWRLTEHNAGTLPEPVQSDDSPEATQS
;
A
#
# COMPACT_ATOMS: atom_id res chain seq x y z
N VAL A 1 9.65 22.75 -9.78
CA VAL A 1 8.20 22.59 -9.62
C VAL A 1 7.88 21.16 -9.97
N SER A 2 7.59 20.31 -8.99
CA SER A 2 7.33 18.89 -9.21
C SER A 2 6.12 18.44 -8.42
N ARG A 3 5.26 17.65 -9.06
CA ARG A 3 4.16 16.97 -8.39
C ARG A 3 4.73 15.92 -7.45
N ARG A 4 4.08 15.73 -6.28
CA ARG A 4 4.47 14.73 -5.30
C ARG A 4 3.31 13.78 -5.01
N VAL A 5 3.65 12.53 -4.74
CA VAL A 5 2.71 11.49 -4.34
C VAL A 5 3.19 10.84 -3.06
N VAL A 6 2.31 10.77 -2.07
CA VAL A 6 2.50 9.99 -0.84
C VAL A 6 1.64 8.75 -0.95
N CYS A 7 2.25 7.57 -0.97
CA CYS A 7 1.54 6.29 -0.94
C CYS A 7 1.50 5.79 0.51
N LEU A 8 0.33 5.83 1.13
CA LEU A 8 0.09 5.49 2.53
C LEU A 8 -0.51 4.09 2.66
N ARG A 9 0.14 3.19 3.39
CA ARG A 9 -0.46 1.90 3.75
C ARG A 9 -1.51 2.10 4.85
N HIS A 10 -2.59 1.33 4.78
CA HIS A 10 -3.64 1.32 5.80
C HIS A 10 -3.13 0.96 7.20
N GLY A 11 -3.87 1.35 8.23
CA GLY A 11 -3.62 1.01 9.63
C GLY A 11 -3.83 -0.48 9.94
N GLN A 12 -3.46 -0.88 11.14
CA GLN A 12 -3.56 -2.27 11.60
C GLN A 12 -5.00 -2.78 11.55
N THR A 13 -5.13 -4.04 11.16
CA THR A 13 -6.36 -4.84 11.24
C THR A 13 -6.11 -6.06 12.11
N LEU A 14 -7.17 -6.73 12.58
CA LEU A 14 -7.03 -8.00 13.29
C LEU A 14 -6.23 -9.04 12.47
N TRP A 15 -6.42 -9.08 11.15
CA TRP A 15 -5.70 -10.02 10.29
C TRP A 15 -4.21 -9.68 10.10
N ASN A 16 -3.79 -8.43 10.30
CA ASN A 16 -2.36 -8.12 10.43
C ASN A 16 -1.77 -8.74 11.70
N VAL A 17 -2.48 -8.65 12.83
CA VAL A 17 -2.06 -9.25 14.12
C VAL A 17 -1.98 -10.77 14.01
N GLU A 18 -2.99 -11.39 13.40
CA GLU A 18 -3.08 -12.83 13.18
C GLU A 18 -2.18 -13.34 12.05
N LYS A 19 -1.50 -12.44 11.31
CA LYS A 19 -0.67 -12.76 10.14
C LYS A 19 -1.44 -13.54 9.06
N ARG A 20 -2.71 -13.16 8.80
CA ARG A 20 -3.56 -13.74 7.75
C ARG A 20 -3.45 -12.93 6.47
N PHE A 21 -3.47 -13.62 5.34
CA PHE A 21 -3.52 -12.99 4.03
C PHE A 21 -4.88 -12.28 3.85
N GLN A 22 -4.88 -10.98 3.59
CA GLN A 22 -6.12 -10.20 3.53
C GLN A 22 -6.73 -10.11 2.13
N GLY A 23 -5.89 -9.83 1.13
CA GLY A 23 -6.34 -9.68 -0.25
C GLY A 23 -7.50 -8.69 -0.39
N HIS A 24 -8.57 -9.11 -1.05
CA HIS A 24 -9.78 -8.31 -1.25
C HIS A 24 -10.82 -8.48 -0.13
N THR A 25 -10.60 -9.37 0.82
CA THR A 25 -11.48 -9.49 2.00
C THR A 25 -11.48 -8.19 2.79
N ASP A 26 -12.67 -7.67 3.08
CA ASP A 26 -12.85 -6.33 3.61
C ASP A 26 -12.84 -6.30 5.14
N ILE A 27 -11.64 -6.41 5.72
CA ILE A 27 -11.41 -6.36 7.17
C ILE A 27 -11.25 -4.90 7.62
N PRO A 28 -11.98 -4.46 8.69
CA PRO A 28 -11.87 -3.10 9.21
C PRO A 28 -10.56 -2.90 9.98
N LEU A 29 -10.21 -1.64 10.24
CA LEU A 29 -9.17 -1.29 11.21
C LEU A 29 -9.57 -1.76 12.61
N ASP A 30 -8.58 -2.20 13.39
CA ASP A 30 -8.72 -2.37 14.83
C ASP A 30 -8.45 -1.05 15.58
N GLU A 31 -8.52 -1.05 16.92
CA GLU A 31 -8.29 0.14 17.73
C GLU A 31 -6.88 0.72 17.53
N THR A 32 -5.87 -0.15 17.42
CA THR A 32 -4.49 0.25 17.11
C THR A 32 -4.42 0.90 15.73
N GLY A 33 -5.06 0.31 14.74
CA GLY A 33 -5.11 0.85 13.37
C GLY A 33 -5.77 2.22 13.30
N LEU A 34 -6.84 2.44 14.07
CA LEU A 34 -7.49 3.76 14.18
C LEU A 34 -6.54 4.80 14.79
N ALA A 35 -5.81 4.45 15.84
CA ALA A 35 -4.81 5.34 16.46
C ALA A 35 -3.64 5.63 15.51
N GLN A 36 -3.16 4.61 14.78
CA GLN A 36 -2.13 4.77 13.74
C GLN A 36 -2.60 5.71 12.63
N ALA A 37 -3.84 5.56 12.16
CA ALA A 37 -4.43 6.42 11.13
C ALA A 37 -4.52 7.88 11.60
N ALA A 38 -4.95 8.14 12.84
CA ALA A 38 -5.01 9.47 13.41
C ALA A 38 -3.61 10.13 13.50
N ARG A 39 -2.59 9.35 13.93
CA ARG A 39 -1.20 9.84 13.99
C ARG A 39 -0.66 10.16 12.59
N ALA A 40 -0.80 9.26 11.63
CA ALA A 40 -0.36 9.47 10.26
C ALA A 40 -1.05 10.68 9.62
N ALA A 41 -2.36 10.84 9.85
CA ALA A 41 -3.13 11.96 9.37
C ALA A 41 -2.59 13.30 9.89
N SER A 42 -2.21 13.38 11.17
CA SER A 42 -1.63 14.60 11.77
C SER A 42 -0.31 14.98 11.10
N LEU A 43 0.56 14.00 10.82
CA LEU A 43 1.85 14.22 10.17
C LEU A 43 1.67 14.60 8.68
N LEU A 44 0.81 13.88 7.97
CA LEU A 44 0.59 14.12 6.53
C LEU A 44 -0.20 15.41 6.26
N ALA A 45 -1.07 15.84 7.18
CA ALA A 45 -1.77 17.12 7.07
C ALA A 45 -0.79 18.31 7.03
N ALA A 46 0.34 18.22 7.75
CA ALA A 46 1.38 19.26 7.74
C ALA A 46 2.03 19.43 6.36
N LEU A 47 2.00 18.41 5.50
CA LEU A 47 2.48 18.47 4.12
C LEU A 47 1.51 19.22 3.19
N ARG A 48 0.32 19.56 3.66
CA ARG A 48 -0.73 20.28 2.92
C ARG A 48 -1.11 19.57 1.61
N PRO A 49 -1.61 18.33 1.66
CA PRO A 49 -2.09 17.64 0.47
C PRO A 49 -3.20 18.44 -0.20
N THR A 50 -3.29 18.33 -1.51
CA THR A 50 -4.33 18.99 -2.32
C THR A 50 -5.36 17.98 -2.86
N LEU A 51 -5.05 16.69 -2.80
CA LEU A 51 -5.92 15.61 -3.28
C LEU A 51 -5.68 14.34 -2.46
N ILE A 52 -6.76 13.62 -2.12
CA ILE A 52 -6.71 12.33 -1.43
C ILE A 52 -7.52 11.33 -2.25
N VAL A 53 -6.93 10.17 -2.53
CA VAL A 53 -7.61 9.01 -3.12
C VAL A 53 -7.31 7.77 -2.31
N SER A 54 -8.26 6.87 -2.22
CA SER A 54 -8.14 5.62 -1.46
C SER A 54 -8.64 4.42 -2.26
N SER A 55 -8.06 3.26 -1.97
CA SER A 55 -8.75 1.99 -2.21
C SER A 55 -10.13 2.02 -1.55
N ASP A 56 -11.10 1.33 -2.13
CA ASP A 56 -12.47 1.21 -1.60
C ASP A 56 -12.58 0.23 -0.42
N LEU A 57 -11.52 -0.56 -0.13
CA LEU A 57 -11.51 -1.44 1.04
C LEU A 57 -11.44 -0.60 2.33
N ARG A 58 -12.33 -0.95 3.29
CA ARG A 58 -12.57 -0.14 4.50
C ARG A 58 -11.29 0.25 5.24
N ARG A 59 -10.37 -0.68 5.43
CA ARG A 59 -9.11 -0.41 6.13
C ARG A 59 -8.31 0.75 5.51
N ALA A 60 -8.27 0.85 4.18
CA ALA A 60 -7.60 1.93 3.48
C ALA A 60 -8.45 3.22 3.49
N TYR A 61 -9.74 3.08 3.25
CA TYR A 61 -10.66 4.22 3.24
C TYR A 61 -10.76 4.90 4.61
N ASP A 62 -10.87 4.14 5.70
CA ASP A 62 -10.92 4.67 7.07
C ASP A 62 -9.60 5.35 7.45
N THR A 63 -8.46 4.80 6.98
CA THR A 63 -7.15 5.44 7.15
C THR A 63 -7.09 6.79 6.42
N ALA A 64 -7.51 6.85 5.16
CA ALA A 64 -7.57 8.09 4.39
C ALA A 64 -8.55 9.10 4.96
N SER A 65 -9.69 8.64 5.48
CA SER A 65 -10.73 9.48 6.05
C SER A 65 -10.26 10.24 7.29
N ALA A 66 -9.31 9.69 8.07
CA ALA A 66 -8.69 10.42 9.17
C ALA A 66 -7.97 11.68 8.65
N LEU A 67 -7.24 11.57 7.53
CA LEU A 67 -6.58 12.71 6.88
C LEU A 67 -7.60 13.67 6.25
N GLY A 68 -8.61 13.13 5.56
CA GLY A 68 -9.68 13.93 4.93
C GLY A 68 -10.39 14.85 5.92
N ARG A 69 -10.68 14.34 7.13
CA ARG A 69 -11.30 15.15 8.20
C ARG A 69 -10.40 16.31 8.66
N LEU A 70 -9.09 16.09 8.80
CA LEU A 70 -8.15 17.14 9.23
C LEU A 70 -7.93 18.20 8.17
N THR A 71 -7.84 17.79 6.91
CA THR A 71 -7.56 18.68 5.78
C THR A 71 -8.80 19.27 5.15
N ARG A 72 -9.99 18.78 5.50
CA ARG A 72 -11.29 19.11 4.88
C ARG A 72 -11.32 18.76 3.38
N LEU A 73 -10.53 17.80 2.96
CA LEU A 73 -10.56 17.27 1.60
C LEU A 73 -11.49 16.05 1.54
N GLU A 74 -12.23 15.96 0.44
CA GLU A 74 -12.97 14.75 0.10
C GLU A 74 -11.99 13.62 -0.23
N VAL A 75 -12.31 12.41 0.22
CA VAL A 75 -11.57 11.20 -0.12
C VAL A 75 -12.22 10.54 -1.32
N ALA A 76 -11.59 10.66 -2.48
CA ALA A 76 -12.01 9.94 -3.67
C ALA A 76 -11.70 8.44 -3.52
N VAL A 77 -12.44 7.61 -4.24
CA VAL A 77 -12.30 6.14 -4.19
C VAL A 77 -11.92 5.60 -5.56
N ASP A 78 -10.95 4.67 -5.58
CA ASP A 78 -10.49 4.00 -6.78
C ASP A 78 -10.20 2.51 -6.50
N LYS A 79 -10.94 1.62 -7.17
CA LYS A 79 -10.80 0.16 -7.00
C LYS A 79 -9.47 -0.39 -7.52
N ASP A 80 -8.82 0.33 -8.45
CA ASP A 80 -7.51 -0.06 -8.95
C ASP A 80 -6.41 0.07 -7.88
N LEU A 81 -6.71 0.69 -6.72
CA LEU A 81 -5.83 0.79 -5.56
C LEU A 81 -6.01 -0.34 -4.54
N ARG A 82 -6.87 -1.35 -4.80
CA ARG A 82 -7.02 -2.51 -3.93
C ARG A 82 -5.72 -3.28 -3.76
N GLU A 83 -5.63 -4.07 -2.67
CA GLU A 83 -4.55 -5.02 -2.45
C GLU A 83 -4.53 -6.10 -3.55
N ARG A 84 -3.45 -6.86 -3.61
CA ARG A 84 -3.36 -8.07 -4.43
C ARG A 84 -4.45 -9.05 -4.01
N GLY A 85 -5.29 -9.47 -4.94
CA GLY A 85 -6.26 -10.52 -4.70
C GLY A 85 -5.54 -11.82 -4.33
N GLY A 86 -5.89 -12.43 -3.20
CA GLY A 86 -5.22 -13.60 -2.65
C GLY A 86 -5.87 -14.93 -3.03
N GLY A 87 -6.97 -14.92 -3.77
CA GLY A 87 -7.65 -16.14 -4.16
C GLY A 87 -7.92 -17.06 -2.96
N GLU A 88 -7.51 -18.32 -3.05
CA GLU A 88 -7.73 -19.33 -2.00
C GLU A 88 -6.92 -19.07 -0.72
N TRP A 89 -5.97 -18.14 -0.72
CA TRP A 89 -5.17 -17.83 0.46
C TRP A 89 -5.81 -16.81 1.41
N GLU A 90 -6.87 -16.12 0.97
CA GLU A 90 -7.50 -15.10 1.81
C GLU A 90 -8.05 -15.69 3.11
N GLY A 91 -7.70 -15.11 4.23
CA GLY A 91 -8.01 -15.57 5.59
C GLY A 91 -7.06 -16.60 6.18
N LEU A 92 -6.13 -17.15 5.40
CA LEU A 92 -5.18 -18.14 5.87
C LEU A 92 -3.90 -17.50 6.40
N THR A 93 -3.29 -18.11 7.39
CA THR A 93 -1.95 -17.80 7.87
C THR A 93 -0.89 -18.37 6.92
N ARG A 94 0.34 -17.84 6.99
CA ARG A 94 1.45 -18.38 6.18
C ARG A 94 1.70 -19.87 6.42
N ALA A 95 1.55 -20.34 7.65
CA ALA A 95 1.73 -21.76 7.98
C ALA A 95 0.65 -22.63 7.32
N GLU A 96 -0.61 -22.18 7.34
CA GLU A 96 -1.74 -22.86 6.67
C GLU A 96 -1.54 -22.88 5.15
N ILE A 97 -1.08 -21.77 4.55
CA ILE A 97 -0.77 -21.66 3.11
C ILE A 97 0.38 -22.62 2.76
N ALA A 98 1.49 -22.59 3.50
CA ALA A 98 2.63 -23.45 3.24
C ALA A 98 2.28 -24.95 3.35
N ALA A 99 1.40 -25.31 4.29
CA ALA A 99 0.93 -26.69 4.45
C ALA A 99 -0.03 -27.12 3.34
N GLY A 100 -0.93 -26.24 2.91
CA GLY A 100 -1.95 -26.54 1.89
C GLY A 100 -1.44 -26.45 0.45
N TRP A 101 -0.53 -25.54 0.17
CA TRP A 101 -0.02 -25.24 -1.18
C TRP A 101 1.51 -25.05 -1.20
N PRO A 102 2.31 -26.10 -0.91
CA PRO A 102 3.76 -25.97 -0.74
C PRO A 102 4.49 -25.50 -2.02
N ARG A 103 3.97 -25.83 -3.20
CA ARG A 103 4.57 -25.39 -4.49
C ARG A 103 4.28 -23.93 -4.78
N GLU A 104 3.00 -23.57 -4.72
CA GLU A 104 2.52 -22.21 -4.96
C GLU A 104 3.06 -21.23 -3.91
N PHE A 105 3.26 -21.71 -2.67
CA PHE A 105 3.90 -20.95 -1.59
C PHE A 105 5.35 -20.61 -1.92
N ALA A 106 6.12 -21.54 -2.52
CA ALA A 106 7.52 -21.30 -2.89
C ALA A 106 7.64 -20.18 -3.94
N ASP A 107 6.70 -20.13 -4.89
CA ASP A 107 6.66 -19.12 -5.94
C ASP A 107 5.84 -17.87 -5.53
N TRP A 108 5.22 -17.90 -4.34
CA TRP A 108 4.31 -16.88 -3.81
C TRP A 108 3.15 -16.55 -4.76
N GLU A 109 2.58 -17.58 -5.40
CA GLU A 109 1.47 -17.47 -6.37
C GLU A 109 0.22 -18.19 -5.86
N ALA A 110 -0.72 -17.42 -5.32
CA ALA A 110 -1.98 -17.95 -4.78
C ALA A 110 -2.87 -18.53 -5.89
N PRO A 111 -3.42 -19.75 -5.72
CA PRO A 111 -4.43 -20.28 -6.64
C PRO A 111 -5.65 -19.36 -6.71
N GLY A 112 -6.03 -18.98 -7.94
CA GLY A 112 -7.11 -18.01 -8.15
C GLY A 112 -6.75 -16.57 -7.71
N GLY A 113 -5.50 -16.33 -7.32
CA GLY A 113 -5.02 -15.01 -6.94
C GLY A 113 -4.66 -14.13 -8.13
N GLU A 114 -4.39 -12.88 -7.85
CA GLU A 114 -4.04 -11.88 -8.86
C GLU A 114 -2.53 -11.93 -9.15
N PRO A 115 -2.10 -11.98 -10.43
CA PRO A 115 -0.69 -11.90 -10.80
C PRO A 115 -0.07 -10.56 -10.34
N VAL A 116 1.18 -10.60 -9.86
CA VAL A 116 1.89 -9.40 -9.38
C VAL A 116 2.03 -8.33 -10.46
N THR A 117 2.22 -8.75 -11.72
CA THR A 117 2.30 -7.84 -12.87
C THR A 117 1.00 -7.07 -13.10
N HIS A 118 -0.15 -7.73 -12.95
CA HIS A 118 -1.45 -7.07 -13.06
C HIS A 118 -1.66 -6.05 -11.95
N VAL A 119 -1.31 -6.39 -10.69
CA VAL A 119 -1.35 -5.43 -9.57
C VAL A 119 -0.46 -4.22 -9.87
N ALA A 120 0.78 -4.46 -10.31
CA ALA A 120 1.72 -3.39 -10.63
C ALA A 120 1.17 -2.44 -11.70
N GLU A 121 0.56 -2.99 -12.75
CA GLU A 121 -0.02 -2.21 -13.84
C GLU A 121 -1.21 -1.36 -13.38
N ARG A 122 -2.23 -1.97 -12.74
CA ARG A 122 -3.42 -1.22 -12.32
C ARG A 122 -3.11 -0.16 -11.29
N VAL A 123 -2.25 -0.45 -10.30
CA VAL A 123 -1.91 0.50 -9.24
C VAL A 123 -1.05 1.65 -9.79
N SER A 124 -0.02 1.35 -10.61
CA SER A 124 0.80 2.40 -11.23
C SER A 124 -0.02 3.31 -12.16
N ALA A 125 -0.94 2.72 -12.93
CA ALA A 125 -1.86 3.48 -13.79
C ALA A 125 -2.81 4.36 -12.95
N ALA A 126 -3.34 3.85 -11.84
CA ALA A 126 -4.18 4.63 -10.92
C ALA A 126 -3.40 5.80 -10.33
N ILE A 127 -2.20 5.55 -9.78
CA ILE A 127 -1.34 6.62 -9.23
C ILE A 127 -1.09 7.70 -10.28
N ARG A 128 -0.71 7.32 -11.50
CA ARG A 128 -0.45 8.26 -12.60
C ARG A 128 -1.70 9.07 -12.94
N ARG A 129 -2.84 8.41 -13.15
CA ARG A 129 -4.13 9.03 -13.47
C ARG A 129 -4.56 10.08 -12.44
N TRP A 130 -4.33 9.81 -11.15
CA TRP A 130 -4.65 10.74 -10.09
C TRP A 130 -3.61 11.86 -9.96
N ALA A 131 -2.31 11.57 -10.14
CA ALA A 131 -1.26 12.56 -10.15
C ALA A 131 -1.42 13.57 -11.30
N ASP A 132 -1.93 13.13 -12.45
CA ASP A 132 -2.19 14.00 -13.61
C ASP A 132 -3.29 15.04 -13.36
N ARG A 133 -4.07 14.89 -12.29
CA ARG A 133 -5.05 15.89 -11.83
C ARG A 133 -4.46 17.00 -10.96
N LEU A 134 -3.22 16.83 -10.48
CA LEU A 134 -2.57 17.81 -9.64
C LEU A 134 -2.17 19.06 -10.45
N ALA A 135 -2.37 20.21 -9.85
CA ALA A 135 -1.67 21.42 -10.28
C ALA A 135 -0.15 21.27 -10.10
N PRO A 136 0.67 22.08 -10.73
CA PRO A 136 2.10 22.18 -10.43
C PRO A 136 2.32 22.36 -8.90
N ASP A 137 3.29 21.66 -8.33
CA ASP A 137 3.57 21.61 -6.88
C ASP A 137 2.49 20.96 -6.00
N GLY A 138 1.46 20.38 -6.59
CA GLY A 138 0.42 19.67 -5.87
C GLY A 138 0.95 18.40 -5.19
N LEU A 139 0.29 18.01 -4.10
CA LEU A 139 0.56 16.78 -3.36
C LEU A 139 -0.70 15.91 -3.34
N LEU A 140 -0.56 14.68 -3.88
CA LEU A 140 -1.54 13.61 -3.81
C LEU A 140 -1.20 12.67 -2.65
N VAL A 141 -2.20 12.31 -1.85
CA VAL A 141 -2.09 11.16 -0.92
C VAL A 141 -2.93 10.01 -1.48
N VAL A 142 -2.29 8.85 -1.64
CA VAL A 142 -2.89 7.60 -2.10
C VAL A 142 -2.90 6.62 -0.94
N ALA A 143 -4.07 6.31 -0.39
CA ALA A 143 -4.21 5.30 0.65
C ALA A 143 -4.51 3.93 0.02
N SER A 144 -3.66 2.95 0.33
CA SER A 144 -3.72 1.63 -0.28
C SER A 144 -3.11 0.57 0.66
N HIS A 145 -2.46 -0.46 0.12
CA HIS A 145 -2.06 -1.67 0.83
C HIS A 145 -0.59 -2.00 0.56
N GLY A 146 -0.04 -2.95 1.32
CA GLY A 146 1.40 -3.24 1.30
C GLY A 146 1.94 -3.66 -0.07
N ALA A 147 1.43 -4.77 -0.62
CA ALA A 147 1.90 -5.25 -1.93
C ALA A 147 1.51 -4.31 -3.07
N ALA A 148 0.28 -3.79 -3.05
CA ALA A 148 -0.23 -2.86 -4.05
C ALA A 148 0.67 -1.62 -4.19
N ILE A 149 1.03 -0.97 -3.06
CA ILE A 149 1.92 0.21 -3.07
C ILE A 149 3.30 -0.16 -3.60
N ARG A 150 3.91 -1.22 -3.08
CA ARG A 150 5.26 -1.64 -3.45
C ARG A 150 5.36 -1.94 -4.95
N LEU A 151 4.45 -2.75 -5.47
CA LEU A 151 4.39 -3.12 -6.89
C LEU A 151 4.07 -1.92 -7.80
N GLY A 152 3.10 -1.10 -7.38
CA GLY A 152 2.74 0.12 -8.11
C GLY A 152 3.88 1.12 -8.21
N ILE A 153 4.64 1.33 -7.12
CA ILE A 153 5.83 2.19 -7.10
C ILE A 153 6.92 1.64 -8.02
N ALA A 154 7.24 0.35 -7.91
CA ALA A 154 8.25 -0.30 -8.74
C ALA A 154 7.95 -0.12 -10.23
N ARG A 155 6.70 -0.37 -10.62
CA ARG A 155 6.24 -0.19 -12.02
C ARG A 155 6.23 1.28 -12.45
N LEU A 156 5.80 2.19 -11.57
CA LEU A 156 5.75 3.63 -11.85
C LEU A 156 7.15 4.20 -12.11
N MET A 157 8.16 3.72 -11.37
CA MET A 157 9.57 4.08 -11.57
C MET A 157 10.21 3.40 -12.80
N GLY A 158 9.53 2.44 -13.42
CA GLY A 158 10.06 1.69 -14.55
C GLY A 158 11.14 0.67 -14.16
N LEU A 159 11.11 0.16 -12.91
CA LEU A 159 12.03 -0.90 -12.51
C LEU A 159 11.73 -2.21 -13.25
N PRO A 160 12.76 -2.96 -13.69
CA PRO A 160 12.62 -4.33 -14.17
C PRO A 160 11.98 -5.23 -13.09
N GLU A 161 11.20 -6.22 -13.50
CA GLU A 161 10.44 -7.08 -12.58
C GLU A 161 11.33 -7.82 -11.56
N GLU A 162 12.51 -8.25 -12.00
CA GLU A 162 13.50 -8.92 -11.15
C GLU A 162 14.02 -8.04 -10.01
N LEU A 163 13.85 -6.71 -10.09
CA LEU A 163 14.24 -5.76 -9.05
C LEU A 163 13.08 -5.35 -8.13
N TRP A 164 11.85 -5.76 -8.41
CA TRP A 164 10.72 -5.41 -7.55
C TRP A 164 10.86 -5.91 -6.11
N PRO A 165 11.41 -7.11 -5.84
CA PRO A 165 11.64 -7.56 -4.46
C PRO A 165 12.67 -6.71 -3.68
N ALA A 166 13.48 -5.89 -4.36
CA ALA A 166 14.43 -4.98 -3.70
C ALA A 166 13.72 -3.84 -2.93
N LEU A 167 12.48 -3.52 -3.27
CA LEU A 167 11.65 -2.64 -2.45
C LEU A 167 11.07 -3.45 -1.29
N GLY A 168 11.46 -3.12 -0.07
CA GLY A 168 10.93 -3.72 1.15
C GLY A 168 9.45 -3.42 1.37
N GLY A 169 8.82 -4.14 2.31
CA GLY A 169 7.44 -3.90 2.71
C GLY A 169 7.26 -2.57 3.46
N LEU A 170 6.01 -2.13 3.56
CA LEU A 170 5.62 -0.99 4.38
C LEU A 170 4.94 -1.45 5.66
N GLY A 171 5.24 -0.79 6.79
CA GLY A 171 4.49 -0.94 8.03
C GLY A 171 3.08 -0.35 7.95
N ASN A 172 2.20 -0.71 8.86
CA ASN A 172 0.88 -0.10 8.96
C ASN A 172 1.00 1.41 9.19
N CYS A 173 0.24 2.20 8.44
CA CYS A 173 0.30 3.66 8.42
C CYS A 173 1.70 4.25 8.15
N SER A 174 2.58 3.48 7.51
CA SER A 174 3.80 4.01 6.90
C SER A 174 3.53 4.44 5.47
N TRP A 175 4.38 5.27 4.94
CA TRP A 175 4.23 5.81 3.60
C TRP A 175 5.54 5.86 2.82
N SER A 176 5.40 5.94 1.50
CA SER A 176 6.49 6.22 0.57
C SER A 176 6.19 7.53 -0.15
N VAL A 177 7.23 8.30 -0.42
CA VAL A 177 7.12 9.59 -1.13
C VAL A 177 7.77 9.48 -2.50
N LEU A 178 7.02 9.86 -3.52
CA LEU A 178 7.51 9.98 -4.88
C LEU A 178 7.45 11.43 -5.34
N GLU A 179 8.46 11.82 -6.10
CA GLU A 179 8.53 13.12 -6.78
C GLU A 179 8.63 12.91 -8.29
N GLU A 180 7.88 13.70 -9.03
CA GLU A 180 7.97 13.70 -10.48
C GLU A 180 9.19 14.48 -10.93
N GLY A 181 10.08 13.83 -11.66
CA GLY A 181 11.27 14.42 -12.26
C GLY A 181 11.17 14.49 -13.79
N ARG A 182 12.13 15.14 -14.42
CA ARG A 182 12.19 15.25 -15.89
C ARG A 182 12.30 13.91 -16.62
N LYS A 183 12.79 12.86 -15.96
CA LYS A 183 13.00 11.51 -16.54
C LYS A 183 12.02 10.47 -15.98
N GLY A 184 11.00 10.89 -15.24
CA GLY A 184 10.05 10.01 -14.58
C GLY A 184 10.01 10.19 -13.06
N TRP A 185 9.35 9.28 -12.37
CA TRP A 185 9.15 9.32 -10.93
C TRP A 185 10.39 8.84 -10.17
N ARG A 186 10.69 9.49 -9.04
CA ARG A 186 11.76 9.12 -8.11
C ARG A 186 11.17 8.83 -6.74
N LEU A 187 11.57 7.74 -6.14
CA LEU A 187 11.28 7.44 -4.74
C LEU A 187 12.25 8.23 -3.86
N THR A 188 11.75 9.13 -3.04
CA THR A 188 12.55 9.97 -2.15
C THR A 188 12.53 9.50 -0.71
N GLU A 189 11.44 8.82 -0.30
CA GLU A 189 11.33 8.18 1.00
C GLU A 189 10.59 6.84 0.84
N HIS A 190 10.97 5.85 1.62
CA HIS A 190 10.31 4.55 1.65
C HIS A 190 10.10 4.07 3.08
N ASN A 191 8.90 3.55 3.38
CA ASN A 191 8.50 3.08 4.69
C ASN A 191 8.73 4.13 5.80
N ALA A 192 8.43 5.40 5.50
CA ALA A 192 8.53 6.50 6.45
C ALA A 192 7.40 6.46 7.48
N GLY A 193 7.61 7.17 8.61
CA GLY A 193 6.61 7.29 9.68
C GLY A 193 6.60 6.14 10.68
N THR A 194 7.48 5.15 10.54
CA THR A 194 7.73 4.10 11.53
C THR A 194 8.94 4.43 12.40
N LEU A 195 8.98 3.83 13.60
CA LEU A 195 10.22 3.63 14.31
C LEU A 195 11.06 2.58 13.55
N PRO A 196 12.40 2.54 13.69
CA PRO A 196 13.27 1.61 12.99
C PRO A 196 13.12 0.17 13.54
N GLU A 197 11.93 -0.38 13.46
CA GLU A 197 11.64 -1.78 13.77
C GLU A 197 11.59 -2.58 12.47
N PRO A 198 12.05 -3.85 12.48
CA PRO A 198 11.95 -4.71 11.32
C PRO A 198 10.48 -4.83 10.87
N VAL A 199 10.18 -4.40 9.66
CA VAL A 199 8.85 -4.60 9.06
C VAL A 199 8.83 -5.98 8.43
N GLN A 200 8.03 -6.90 8.97
CA GLN A 200 7.71 -8.14 8.27
C GLN A 200 6.73 -7.82 7.14
N SER A 201 7.15 -8.05 5.92
CA SER A 201 6.28 -7.90 4.75
C SER A 201 5.32 -9.09 4.67
N ASP A 202 4.01 -8.81 4.60
CA ASP A 202 2.97 -9.84 4.44
C ASP A 202 3.05 -10.54 3.07
N ASP A 203 3.84 -9.98 2.15
CA ASP A 203 3.90 -10.35 0.73
C ASP A 203 5.25 -10.93 0.26
N SER A 204 6.11 -11.33 1.21
CA SER A 204 7.41 -11.94 0.90
C SER A 204 7.55 -13.34 1.51
N PRO A 205 8.08 -14.34 0.78
CA PRO A 205 8.35 -15.68 1.33
C PRO A 205 9.47 -15.69 2.38
N GLU A 206 10.34 -14.67 2.43
CA GLU A 206 11.52 -14.63 3.30
C GLU A 206 11.23 -14.30 4.78
N ALA A 207 10.01 -13.91 5.14
CA ALA A 207 9.66 -13.50 6.51
C ALA A 207 9.55 -14.68 7.51
N THR A 208 10.12 -15.84 7.21
CA THR A 208 9.96 -17.06 8.03
C THR A 208 11.19 -17.45 8.86
N GLN A 209 12.24 -16.62 8.90
CA GLN A 209 13.43 -16.92 9.71
C GLN A 209 13.58 -15.93 10.87
N SER A 210 12.86 -16.20 11.96
CA SER A 210 13.28 -15.86 13.34
C SER A 210 12.34 -16.51 14.35
#